data_f46c83e4257794c78bef310a54969aa6
#
_entry.id   f46c83e4257794c78bef310a54969aa6
#
_cell.length_a   1.000
_cell.length_b   1.000
_cell.length_c   1.000
_cell.angle_alpha   90.00
_cell.angle_beta   90.00
_cell.angle_gamma   90.00
#
_symmetry.space_group_name_H-M   'P 1'
#
loop_
_entity.id
_entity.type
_entity.pdbx_description
1 polymer ?
#
loop_
_entity_poly.entity_id
_entity_poly.type
_entity_poly.pdbx_seq_one_letter_code
_entity_poly.pdbx_strand_id
1 'polypeptide(L)'
;MTKQKKVLNIFKSSFPNLSDQQLLQFDSLTKLYEFWNNKINVISRKDISELKIRHILHSLSIAKIIEFKSGSKILDVGTGGGFPGIPLAIMFPKTEFVLSDSIEKKIKVVKSIINELNLKNVRVQKIRSEKIEEKFDFVVCRAVTNMTDFVKIIDGKILSINSHKFKNGIFYLKGGDLSLELKNFKSSTIYDIKNYFKNPFFDTKKIVYLPIPYKGMDNQ
;
A
#
# COMPACT_ATOMS: atom_id res chain seq x y z
N MET A 1 23.29 5.51 20.88
CA MET A 1 22.28 4.59 20.29
C MET A 1 22.64 4.35 18.84
N THR A 2 22.89 3.10 18.44
CA THR A 2 23.22 2.75 17.06
C THR A 2 22.04 3.06 16.12
N LYS A 3 22.33 3.38 14.84
CA LYS A 3 21.34 3.67 13.79
C LYS A 3 20.23 2.60 13.73
N GLN A 4 20.56 1.37 14.06
CA GLN A 4 19.67 0.20 14.12
C GLN A 4 18.66 0.26 15.28
N LYS A 5 19.06 0.68 16.49
CA LYS A 5 18.13 0.90 17.63
C LYS A 5 17.11 2.02 17.35
N LYS A 6 17.52 3.07 16.60
CA LYS A 6 16.63 4.18 16.21
C LYS A 6 15.60 3.75 15.14
N VAL A 7 15.93 2.76 14.30
CA VAL A 7 15.05 2.22 13.24
C VAL A 7 13.92 1.38 13.82
N LEU A 8 14.25 0.44 14.68
CA LEU A 8 13.27 -0.40 15.37
C LEU A 8 12.31 0.44 16.22
N ASN A 9 12.77 1.59 16.70
CA ASN A 9 11.97 2.47 17.53
C ASN A 9 10.81 3.14 16.76
N ILE A 10 11.00 3.55 15.49
CA ILE A 10 9.94 4.25 14.75
C ILE A 10 8.76 3.32 14.40
N PHE A 11 9.04 2.07 14.05
CA PHE A 11 7.98 1.10 13.76
C PHE A 11 7.29 0.63 15.04
N LYS A 12 8.08 0.32 16.09
CA LYS A 12 7.55 -0.12 17.40
C LYS A 12 6.70 0.97 18.07
N SER A 13 7.12 2.25 18.00
CA SER A 13 6.34 3.36 18.54
C SER A 13 5.05 3.61 17.75
N SER A 14 5.09 3.39 16.44
CA SER A 14 3.91 3.55 15.57
C SER A 14 2.95 2.37 15.66
N PHE A 15 3.46 1.17 15.87
CA PHE A 15 2.71 -0.08 15.89
C PHE A 15 3.24 -0.97 17.04
N PRO A 16 2.77 -0.77 18.29
CA PRO A 16 3.32 -1.45 19.47
C PRO A 16 3.21 -2.98 19.44
N ASN A 17 2.22 -3.50 18.72
CA ASN A 17 1.92 -4.94 18.65
C ASN A 17 2.71 -5.71 17.57
N LEU A 18 3.66 -5.08 16.90
CA LEU A 18 4.54 -5.76 15.95
C LEU A 18 5.35 -6.86 16.66
N SER A 19 5.37 -8.05 16.06
CA SER A 19 6.25 -9.13 16.48
C SER A 19 7.71 -8.81 16.18
N ASP A 20 8.63 -9.50 16.85
CA ASP A 20 10.06 -9.36 16.60
C ASP A 20 10.41 -9.72 15.15
N GLN A 21 9.75 -10.73 14.58
CA GLN A 21 9.92 -11.10 13.17
C GLN A 21 9.53 -9.96 12.23
N GLN A 22 8.39 -9.31 12.45
CA GLN A 22 7.96 -8.15 11.63
C GLN A 22 8.95 -6.99 11.76
N LEU A 23 9.46 -6.72 12.96
CA LEU A 23 10.47 -5.69 13.18
C LEU A 23 11.77 -6.00 12.41
N LEU A 24 12.22 -7.25 12.43
CA LEU A 24 13.38 -7.70 11.65
C LEU A 24 13.14 -7.59 10.15
N GLN A 25 11.93 -7.92 9.68
CA GLN A 25 11.56 -7.76 8.27
C GLN A 25 11.56 -6.29 7.84
N PHE A 26 11.06 -5.35 8.64
CA PHE A 26 11.13 -3.91 8.33
C PHE A 26 12.56 -3.36 8.33
N ASP A 27 13.43 -3.83 9.23
CA ASP A 27 14.84 -3.44 9.20
C ASP A 27 15.54 -3.96 7.94
N SER A 28 15.33 -5.24 7.62
CA SER A 28 15.87 -5.88 6.41
C SER A 28 15.32 -5.22 5.14
N LEU A 29 14.04 -4.89 5.11
CA LEU A 29 13.40 -4.19 3.99
C LEU A 29 14.12 -2.88 3.67
N THR A 30 14.52 -2.11 4.69
CA THR A 30 15.26 -0.86 4.48
C THR A 30 16.58 -1.10 3.79
N LYS A 31 17.36 -2.08 4.24
CA LYS A 31 18.69 -2.44 3.68
C LYS A 31 18.57 -2.98 2.25
N LEU A 32 17.54 -3.79 1.99
CA LEU A 32 17.28 -4.34 0.66
C LEU A 32 16.95 -3.25 -0.37
N TYR A 33 16.13 -2.26 0.00
CA TYR A 33 15.86 -1.14 -0.92
C TYR A 33 17.10 -0.27 -1.14
N GLU A 34 17.91 0.01 -0.13
CA GLU A 34 19.18 0.72 -0.30
C GLU A 34 20.09 -0.03 -1.29
N PHE A 35 20.21 -1.35 -1.16
CA PHE A 35 21.00 -2.20 -2.06
C PHE A 35 20.43 -2.19 -3.51
N TRP A 36 19.12 -2.45 -3.67
CA TRP A 36 18.52 -2.55 -4.99
C TRP A 36 18.44 -1.22 -5.71
N ASN A 37 18.24 -0.12 -4.98
CA ASN A 37 18.13 1.20 -5.59
C ASN A 37 19.46 1.69 -6.19
N ASN A 38 20.59 1.19 -5.69
CA ASN A 38 21.91 1.41 -6.32
C ASN A 38 22.06 0.69 -7.66
N LYS A 39 21.29 -0.37 -7.90
CA LYS A 39 21.32 -1.17 -9.13
C LYS A 39 20.22 -0.79 -10.10
N ILE A 40 19.02 -0.59 -9.58
CA ILE A 40 17.81 -0.29 -10.34
C ILE A 40 17.04 0.81 -9.60
N ASN A 41 16.87 1.95 -10.23
CA ASN A 41 16.22 3.11 -9.64
C ASN A 41 14.70 2.87 -9.49
N VAL A 42 14.28 2.20 -8.41
CA VAL A 42 12.86 1.92 -8.09
C VAL A 42 12.26 2.99 -7.19
N ILE A 43 13.11 3.74 -6.49
CA ILE A 43 12.77 4.87 -5.62
C ILE A 43 13.66 6.04 -6.05
N SER A 44 13.13 7.27 -6.03
CA SER A 44 13.94 8.44 -6.36
C SER A 44 15.16 8.57 -5.44
N ARG A 45 16.27 9.08 -5.96
CA ARG A 45 17.49 9.28 -5.15
C ARG A 45 17.27 10.19 -3.95
N LYS A 46 16.33 11.12 -4.03
CA LYS A 46 15.96 12.04 -2.94
C LYS A 46 15.13 11.35 -1.86
N ASP A 47 14.38 10.30 -2.22
CA ASP A 47 13.47 9.64 -1.30
C ASP A 47 14.07 8.42 -0.62
N ILE A 48 15.19 7.87 -1.13
CA ILE A 48 15.81 6.67 -0.53
C ILE A 48 16.33 6.92 0.89
N SER A 49 16.85 8.12 1.19
CA SER A 49 17.27 8.51 2.53
C SER A 49 16.10 8.60 3.53
N GLU A 50 14.90 8.87 3.01
CA GLU A 50 13.66 9.02 3.76
C GLU A 50 12.72 7.80 3.59
N LEU A 51 13.25 6.66 3.11
CA LEU A 51 12.50 5.45 2.78
C LEU A 51 11.53 5.02 3.88
N LYS A 52 11.97 5.06 5.14
CA LYS A 52 11.18 4.64 6.30
C LYS A 52 9.91 5.47 6.47
N ILE A 53 10.00 6.77 6.28
CA ILE A 53 8.90 7.70 6.46
C ILE A 53 8.06 7.77 5.18
N ARG A 54 8.72 8.12 4.05
CA ARG A 54 8.02 8.44 2.81
C ARG A 54 7.46 7.23 2.07
N HIS A 55 7.97 6.03 2.36
CA HIS A 55 7.52 4.81 1.69
C HIS A 55 6.94 3.80 2.67
N ILE A 56 7.68 3.36 3.70
CA ILE A 56 7.22 2.28 4.58
C ILE A 56 6.10 2.79 5.50
N LEU A 57 6.30 3.82 6.31
CA LEU A 57 5.25 4.35 7.20
C LEU A 57 4.07 4.92 6.42
N HIS A 58 4.33 5.55 5.27
CA HIS A 58 3.26 6.01 4.38
C HIS A 58 2.38 4.85 3.93
N SER A 59 2.95 3.71 3.53
CA SER A 59 2.20 2.50 3.20
C SER A 59 1.43 1.95 4.39
N LEU A 60 2.09 1.88 5.55
CA LEU A 60 1.52 1.38 6.80
C LEU A 60 0.44 2.29 7.39
N SER A 61 0.27 3.52 6.88
CA SER A 61 -0.83 4.39 7.31
C SER A 61 -2.20 3.75 7.07
N ILE A 62 -2.35 2.91 6.05
CA ILE A 62 -3.57 2.12 5.79
C ILE A 62 -3.91 1.24 7.00
N ALA A 63 -2.90 0.64 7.65
CA ALA A 63 -3.08 -0.19 8.84
C ALA A 63 -3.52 0.59 10.10
N LYS A 64 -3.55 1.93 10.05
CA LYS A 64 -4.17 2.77 11.08
C LYS A 64 -5.69 2.87 10.93
N ILE A 65 -6.19 2.56 9.74
CA ILE A 65 -7.62 2.68 9.39
C ILE A 65 -8.29 1.32 9.41
N ILE A 66 -7.64 0.31 8.84
CA ILE A 66 -8.22 -1.03 8.70
C ILE A 66 -7.25 -2.11 9.18
N GLU A 67 -7.81 -3.11 9.83
CA GLU A 67 -7.18 -4.39 10.07
C GLU A 67 -7.78 -5.41 9.08
N PHE A 68 -6.95 -5.89 8.15
CA PHE A 68 -7.39 -6.93 7.22
C PHE A 68 -7.52 -8.26 7.93
N LYS A 69 -8.66 -8.92 7.75
CA LYS A 69 -8.93 -10.23 8.33
C LYS A 69 -8.04 -11.32 7.73
N SER A 70 -7.76 -12.35 8.51
CA SER A 70 -7.08 -13.55 8.01
C SER A 70 -7.84 -14.14 6.81
N GLY A 71 -7.11 -14.51 5.76
CA GLY A 71 -7.66 -15.06 4.53
C GLY A 71 -8.19 -14.04 3.53
N SER A 72 -8.18 -12.74 3.86
CA SER A 72 -8.55 -11.69 2.90
C SER A 72 -7.55 -11.62 1.75
N LYS A 73 -8.02 -11.22 0.58
CA LYS A 73 -7.20 -11.00 -0.62
C LYS A 73 -7.14 -9.52 -0.96
N ILE A 74 -5.95 -8.99 -1.10
CA ILE A 74 -5.70 -7.58 -1.37
C ILE A 74 -4.91 -7.43 -2.68
N LEU A 75 -5.39 -6.57 -3.59
CA LEU A 75 -4.66 -6.21 -4.80
C LEU A 75 -3.92 -4.89 -4.61
N ASP A 76 -2.62 -4.87 -4.87
CA ASP A 76 -1.83 -3.65 -4.99
C ASP A 76 -1.64 -3.31 -6.47
N VAL A 77 -2.34 -2.27 -6.93
CA VAL A 77 -2.34 -1.84 -8.32
C VAL A 77 -1.21 -0.86 -8.58
N GLY A 78 -0.38 -1.19 -9.57
CA GLY A 78 0.77 -0.35 -9.92
C GLY A 78 1.77 -0.29 -8.77
N THR A 79 2.09 -1.44 -8.18
CA THR A 79 2.90 -1.56 -6.97
C THR A 79 4.27 -0.88 -7.04
N GLY A 80 4.77 -0.64 -8.25
CA GLY A 80 6.07 0.01 -8.47
C GLY A 80 7.20 -0.77 -7.80
N GLY A 81 7.84 -0.15 -6.83
CA GLY A 81 8.85 -0.79 -6.00
C GLY A 81 8.29 -1.68 -4.89
N GLY A 82 7.01 -2.05 -4.91
CA GLY A 82 6.38 -2.87 -3.86
C GLY A 82 5.62 -2.07 -2.79
N PHE A 83 5.20 -0.84 -3.12
CA PHE A 83 4.49 0.05 -2.20
C PHE A 83 3.08 0.41 -2.69
N PRO A 84 2.05 0.21 -1.85
CA PRO A 84 2.11 -0.12 -0.42
C PRO A 84 2.17 -1.61 -0.07
N GLY A 85 2.14 -2.53 -1.05
CA GLY A 85 1.90 -3.95 -0.84
C GLY A 85 2.88 -4.67 0.08
N ILE A 86 4.21 -4.52 -0.11
CA ILE A 86 5.21 -5.22 0.74
C ILE A 86 5.11 -4.82 2.21
N PRO A 87 5.09 -3.51 2.58
CA PRO A 87 4.90 -3.13 3.97
C PRO A 87 3.60 -3.67 4.58
N LEU A 88 2.50 -3.67 3.82
CA LEU A 88 1.21 -4.20 4.29
C LEU A 88 1.25 -5.72 4.44
N ALA A 89 1.95 -6.44 3.55
CA ALA A 89 2.10 -7.89 3.66
C ALA A 89 2.92 -8.30 4.90
N ILE A 90 3.95 -7.53 5.27
CA ILE A 90 4.67 -7.72 6.54
C ILE A 90 3.73 -7.46 7.73
N MET A 91 2.92 -6.39 7.65
CA MET A 91 1.98 -6.02 8.72
C MET A 91 0.90 -7.08 8.93
N PHE A 92 0.39 -7.67 7.85
CA PHE A 92 -0.73 -8.63 7.86
C PHE A 92 -0.33 -9.99 7.30
N PRO A 93 0.45 -10.80 8.03
CA PRO A 93 1.04 -12.06 7.51
C PRO A 93 0.00 -13.15 7.18
N LYS A 94 -1.24 -13.02 7.67
CA LYS A 94 -2.36 -13.94 7.39
C LYS A 94 -3.29 -13.46 6.27
N THR A 95 -2.94 -12.37 5.59
CA THR A 95 -3.68 -11.77 4.47
C THR A 95 -2.89 -11.99 3.18
N GLU A 96 -3.54 -12.39 2.10
CA GLU A 96 -2.91 -12.60 0.80
C GLU A 96 -2.81 -11.28 0.03
N PHE A 97 -1.62 -10.97 -0.49
CA PHE A 97 -1.37 -9.80 -1.31
C PHE A 97 -0.98 -10.19 -2.72
N VAL A 98 -1.64 -9.59 -3.72
CA VAL A 98 -1.27 -9.68 -5.13
C VAL A 98 -0.76 -8.32 -5.58
N LEU A 99 0.51 -8.27 -5.94
CA LEU A 99 1.18 -7.04 -6.38
C LEU A 99 1.29 -7.04 -7.90
N SER A 100 0.72 -6.04 -8.57
CA SER A 100 0.73 -5.92 -10.02
C SER A 100 1.47 -4.69 -10.50
N ASP A 101 2.32 -4.85 -11.51
CA ASP A 101 2.95 -3.75 -12.26
C ASP A 101 3.28 -4.26 -13.68
N SER A 102 3.29 -3.36 -14.66
CA SER A 102 3.64 -3.70 -16.05
C SER A 102 5.14 -3.64 -16.33
N ILE A 103 5.93 -3.05 -15.43
CA ILE A 103 7.36 -2.75 -15.63
C ILE A 103 8.22 -3.89 -15.09
N GLU A 104 8.83 -4.68 -16.00
CA GLU A 104 9.68 -5.84 -15.68
C GLU A 104 10.76 -5.56 -14.63
N LYS A 105 11.49 -4.44 -14.81
CA LYS A 105 12.60 -4.09 -13.91
C LYS A 105 12.14 -3.94 -12.45
N LYS A 106 10.95 -3.34 -12.25
CA LYS A 106 10.36 -3.18 -10.92
C LYS A 106 9.92 -4.52 -10.34
N ILE A 107 9.27 -5.35 -11.14
CA ILE A 107 8.82 -6.70 -10.76
C ILE A 107 10.00 -7.57 -10.30
N LYS A 108 11.16 -7.52 -10.99
CA LYS A 108 12.38 -8.23 -10.56
C LYS A 108 12.82 -7.84 -9.15
N VAL A 109 12.85 -6.54 -8.86
CA VAL A 109 13.23 -6.05 -7.53
C VAL A 109 12.23 -6.51 -6.47
N VAL A 110 10.93 -6.35 -6.75
CA VAL A 110 9.86 -6.78 -5.83
C VAL A 110 9.95 -8.27 -5.52
N LYS A 111 10.12 -9.13 -6.53
CA LYS A 111 10.30 -10.58 -6.34
C LYS A 111 11.52 -10.91 -5.48
N SER A 112 12.65 -10.24 -5.73
CA SER A 112 13.85 -10.47 -4.93
C SER A 112 13.64 -10.08 -3.46
N ILE A 113 13.03 -8.92 -3.20
CA ILE A 113 12.75 -8.47 -1.83
C ILE A 113 11.81 -9.45 -1.11
N ILE A 114 10.77 -9.93 -1.78
CA ILE A 114 9.81 -10.91 -1.23
C ILE A 114 10.54 -12.21 -0.83
N ASN A 115 11.42 -12.69 -1.70
CA ASN A 115 12.20 -13.92 -1.44
C ASN A 115 13.17 -13.73 -0.26
N GLU A 116 13.93 -12.64 -0.23
CA GLU A 116 14.86 -12.31 0.85
C GLU A 116 14.16 -12.15 2.22
N LEU A 117 12.97 -11.58 2.23
CA LEU A 117 12.13 -11.43 3.43
C LEU A 117 11.32 -12.69 3.77
N ASN A 118 11.37 -13.72 2.91
CA ASN A 118 10.60 -14.95 3.03
C ASN A 118 9.09 -14.72 3.23
N LEU A 119 8.52 -13.75 2.51
CA LEU A 119 7.09 -13.45 2.57
C LEU A 119 6.30 -14.50 1.80
N LYS A 120 5.52 -15.34 2.51
CA LYS A 120 4.72 -16.42 1.91
C LYS A 120 3.34 -15.98 1.46
N ASN A 121 2.91 -14.83 1.91
CA ASN A 121 1.58 -14.27 1.66
C ASN A 121 1.55 -13.24 0.51
N VAL A 122 2.57 -13.24 -0.36
CA VAL A 122 2.66 -12.28 -1.46
C VAL A 122 2.87 -13.00 -2.80
N ARG A 123 2.03 -12.67 -3.78
CA ARG A 123 2.21 -13.03 -5.19
C ARG A 123 2.50 -11.78 -6.01
N VAL A 124 3.33 -11.91 -7.03
CA VAL A 124 3.69 -10.80 -7.93
C VAL A 124 3.32 -11.15 -9.35
N GLN A 125 2.57 -10.27 -10.01
CA GLN A 125 2.15 -10.42 -11.39
C GLN A 125 2.71 -9.28 -12.25
N LYS A 126 3.43 -9.64 -13.31
CA LYS A 126 3.79 -8.70 -14.38
C LYS A 126 2.64 -8.58 -15.35
N ILE A 127 1.70 -7.70 -15.06
CA ILE A 127 0.49 -7.53 -15.84
C ILE A 127 -0.03 -6.09 -15.71
N ARG A 128 -0.73 -5.60 -16.71
CA ARG A 128 -1.57 -4.42 -16.54
C ARG A 128 -2.77 -4.79 -15.70
N SER A 129 -3.06 -3.98 -14.69
CA SER A 129 -4.07 -4.34 -13.67
C SER A 129 -5.47 -4.52 -14.25
N GLU A 130 -5.79 -3.87 -15.36
CA GLU A 130 -7.06 -4.04 -16.09
C GLU A 130 -7.30 -5.48 -16.54
N LYS A 131 -6.20 -6.22 -16.81
CA LYS A 131 -6.25 -7.61 -17.31
C LYS A 131 -6.32 -8.65 -16.19
N ILE A 132 -6.34 -8.25 -14.92
CA ILE A 132 -6.51 -9.17 -13.79
C ILE A 132 -7.98 -9.57 -13.72
N GLU A 133 -8.26 -10.87 -13.73
CA GLU A 133 -9.62 -11.43 -13.68
C GLU A 133 -10.05 -11.81 -12.25
N GLU A 134 -9.09 -11.97 -11.35
CA GLU A 134 -9.36 -12.27 -9.93
C GLU A 134 -10.10 -11.13 -9.22
N LYS A 135 -10.88 -11.52 -8.20
CA LYS A 135 -11.58 -10.57 -7.32
C LYS A 135 -10.94 -10.55 -5.93
N PHE A 136 -11.01 -9.38 -5.30
CA PHE A 136 -10.33 -9.05 -4.07
C PHE A 136 -11.28 -8.41 -3.06
N ASP A 137 -10.98 -8.56 -1.77
CA ASP A 137 -11.72 -7.83 -0.72
C ASP A 137 -11.43 -6.34 -0.80
N PHE A 138 -10.15 -5.98 -0.99
CA PHE A 138 -9.75 -4.58 -1.14
C PHE A 138 -8.71 -4.41 -2.22
N VAL A 139 -8.69 -3.20 -2.76
CA VAL A 139 -7.60 -2.71 -3.62
C VAL A 139 -6.85 -1.62 -2.87
N VAL A 140 -5.53 -1.72 -2.85
CA VAL A 140 -4.65 -0.67 -2.33
C VAL A 140 -3.83 -0.10 -3.48
N CYS A 141 -3.47 1.17 -3.42
CA CYS A 141 -2.61 1.78 -4.43
C CYS A 141 -1.99 3.08 -3.96
N ARG A 142 -0.95 3.51 -4.68
CA ARG A 142 -0.26 4.77 -4.47
C ARG A 142 0.22 5.36 -5.80
N ALA A 143 -0.12 6.64 -6.04
CA ALA A 143 0.41 7.44 -7.15
C ALA A 143 0.25 6.79 -8.55
N VAL A 144 -0.90 6.15 -8.82
CA VAL A 144 -1.18 5.51 -10.12
C VAL A 144 -1.80 6.53 -11.09
N THR A 145 -3.02 7.03 -10.77
CA THR A 145 -3.75 8.00 -11.59
C THR A 145 -4.78 8.75 -10.74
N ASN A 146 -5.66 9.55 -11.35
CA ASN A 146 -6.82 10.14 -10.65
C ASN A 146 -7.87 9.06 -10.32
N MET A 147 -8.83 9.39 -9.44
CA MET A 147 -9.83 8.43 -8.94
C MET A 147 -10.75 7.94 -10.07
N THR A 148 -11.16 8.81 -10.98
CA THR A 148 -12.07 8.46 -12.09
C THR A 148 -11.47 7.37 -13.00
N ASP A 149 -10.22 7.53 -13.38
CA ASP A 149 -9.55 6.53 -14.21
C ASP A 149 -9.19 5.29 -13.38
N PHE A 150 -8.89 5.47 -12.10
CA PHE A 150 -8.55 4.34 -11.23
C PHE A 150 -9.71 3.38 -11.05
N VAL A 151 -10.93 3.87 -10.84
CA VAL A 151 -12.10 3.00 -10.70
C VAL A 151 -12.38 2.19 -11.97
N LYS A 152 -12.07 2.73 -13.16
CA LYS A 152 -12.16 1.97 -14.43
C LYS A 152 -11.15 0.82 -14.49
N ILE A 153 -9.92 1.05 -14.01
CA ILE A 153 -8.87 0.03 -13.96
C ILE A 153 -9.27 -1.15 -13.08
N ILE A 154 -9.97 -0.89 -11.98
CA ILE A 154 -10.33 -1.93 -11.00
C ILE A 154 -11.77 -2.42 -11.15
N ASP A 155 -12.47 -2.02 -12.18
CA ASP A 155 -13.86 -2.43 -12.40
C ASP A 155 -14.00 -3.95 -12.42
N GLY A 156 -15.04 -4.46 -11.78
CA GLY A 156 -15.32 -5.89 -11.62
C GLY A 156 -14.35 -6.67 -10.71
N LYS A 157 -13.31 -6.03 -10.13
CA LYS A 157 -12.26 -6.72 -9.35
C LYS A 157 -12.49 -6.75 -7.84
N ILE A 158 -13.55 -6.14 -7.35
CA ILE A 158 -13.87 -6.15 -5.92
C ILE A 158 -15.03 -7.11 -5.64
N LEU A 159 -14.87 -7.95 -4.62
CA LEU A 159 -15.88 -8.88 -4.16
C LEU A 159 -17.11 -8.12 -3.63
N SER A 160 -18.31 -8.55 -4.03
CA SER A 160 -19.58 -8.02 -3.52
C SER A 160 -19.88 -8.47 -2.09
N ILE A 161 -19.41 -9.67 -1.72
CA ILE A 161 -19.60 -10.21 -0.37
C ILE A 161 -18.56 -9.59 0.54
N ASN A 162 -19.02 -8.92 1.60
CA ASN A 162 -18.17 -8.26 2.56
C ASN A 162 -18.08 -9.03 3.88
N SER A 163 -16.87 -9.22 4.38
CA SER A 163 -16.60 -9.87 5.68
C SER A 163 -16.03 -8.91 6.73
N HIS A 164 -15.64 -7.69 6.34
CA HIS A 164 -15.03 -6.68 7.21
C HIS A 164 -16.06 -5.69 7.77
N LYS A 165 -15.64 -4.89 8.76
CA LYS A 165 -16.42 -3.71 9.20
C LYS A 165 -16.55 -2.66 8.10
N PHE A 166 -15.49 -2.46 7.33
CA PHE A 166 -15.51 -1.67 6.10
C PHE A 166 -16.15 -2.49 4.98
N LYS A 167 -16.97 -1.87 4.16
CA LYS A 167 -17.37 -2.48 2.88
C LYS A 167 -16.13 -2.69 2.02
N ASN A 168 -16.11 -3.75 1.22
CA ASN A 168 -15.03 -3.97 0.26
C ASN A 168 -14.85 -2.74 -0.64
N GLY A 169 -13.61 -2.41 -0.99
CA GLY A 169 -13.36 -1.16 -1.69
C GLY A 169 -11.88 -0.85 -1.87
N ILE A 170 -11.60 0.44 -2.04
CA ILE A 170 -10.28 0.97 -2.36
C ILE A 170 -9.71 1.73 -1.15
N PHE A 171 -8.44 1.52 -0.83
CA PHE A 171 -7.62 2.41 0.00
C PHE A 171 -6.53 3.03 -0.86
N TYR A 172 -6.66 4.29 -1.19
CA TYR A 172 -5.74 5.02 -2.08
C TYR A 172 -4.92 6.05 -1.30
N LEU A 173 -3.59 5.89 -1.34
CA LEU A 173 -2.64 6.85 -0.78
C LEU A 173 -2.48 8.04 -1.73
N LYS A 174 -2.95 9.20 -1.31
CA LYS A 174 -2.95 10.45 -2.06
C LYS A 174 -2.34 11.61 -1.25
N GLY A 175 -2.40 12.80 -1.79
CA GLY A 175 -1.97 14.01 -1.12
C GLY A 175 -2.51 15.27 -1.78
N GLY A 176 -2.40 16.39 -1.06
CA GLY A 176 -2.87 17.69 -1.54
C GLY A 176 -4.38 17.88 -1.39
N ASP A 177 -4.93 18.81 -2.16
CA ASP A 177 -6.37 19.05 -2.23
C ASP A 177 -7.02 18.03 -3.19
N LEU A 178 -8.01 17.30 -2.70
CA LEU A 178 -8.73 16.26 -3.42
C LEU A 178 -10.19 16.65 -3.72
N SER A 179 -10.60 17.87 -3.42
CA SER A 179 -11.99 18.34 -3.51
C SER A 179 -12.55 18.19 -4.93
N LEU A 180 -11.78 18.58 -5.94
CA LEU A 180 -12.19 18.45 -7.34
C LEU A 180 -12.18 17.00 -7.81
N GLU A 181 -11.13 16.25 -7.44
CA GLU A 181 -10.97 14.85 -7.84
C GLU A 181 -12.09 13.96 -7.28
N LEU A 182 -12.51 14.21 -6.04
CA LEU A 182 -13.48 13.39 -5.34
C LEU A 182 -14.92 13.93 -5.41
N LYS A 183 -15.17 14.99 -6.18
CA LYS A 183 -16.48 15.64 -6.30
C LYS A 183 -17.60 14.65 -6.61
N ASN A 184 -17.35 13.69 -7.48
CA ASN A 184 -18.32 12.68 -7.92
C ASN A 184 -18.31 11.40 -7.06
N PHE A 185 -17.41 11.29 -6.09
CA PHE A 185 -17.24 10.13 -5.22
C PHE A 185 -17.77 10.42 -3.80
N LYS A 186 -19.05 10.80 -3.70
CA LYS A 186 -19.67 11.25 -2.44
C LYS A 186 -19.64 10.24 -1.29
N SER A 187 -19.46 8.95 -1.60
CA SER A 187 -19.30 7.88 -0.60
C SER A 187 -17.86 7.70 -0.12
N SER A 188 -16.90 8.45 -0.69
CA SER A 188 -15.51 8.40 -0.24
C SER A 188 -15.34 9.01 1.15
N THR A 189 -14.39 8.46 1.89
CA THR A 189 -13.94 9.00 3.19
C THR A 189 -12.47 9.33 3.10
N ILE A 190 -12.09 10.51 3.59
CA ILE A 190 -10.71 10.98 3.60
C ILE A 190 -10.18 10.93 5.03
N TYR A 191 -9.01 10.31 5.20
CA TYR A 191 -8.27 10.28 6.45
C TYR A 191 -6.95 11.03 6.30
N ASP A 192 -6.75 12.09 7.07
CA ASP A 192 -5.49 12.84 7.11
C ASP A 192 -4.43 12.04 7.87
N ILE A 193 -3.32 11.69 7.19
CA ILE A 193 -2.27 10.83 7.77
C ILE A 193 -1.54 11.53 8.90
N LYS A 194 -1.48 12.87 8.92
CA LYS A 194 -0.90 13.66 10.01
C LYS A 194 -1.53 13.36 11.39
N ASN A 195 -2.77 12.88 11.42
CA ASN A 195 -3.45 12.51 12.67
C ASN A 195 -2.85 11.25 13.32
N TYR A 196 -2.10 10.45 12.56
CA TYR A 196 -1.51 9.18 13.00
C TYR A 196 0.01 9.24 13.16
N PHE A 197 0.68 10.12 12.41
CA PHE A 197 2.15 10.24 12.42
C PHE A 197 2.59 11.70 12.51
N LYS A 198 3.38 12.00 13.54
CA LYS A 198 3.93 13.34 13.78
C LYS A 198 5.21 13.55 12.95
N ASN A 199 5.06 13.77 11.64
CA ASN A 199 6.16 14.13 10.75
C ASN A 199 5.63 15.07 9.66
N PRO A 200 6.30 16.19 9.36
CA PRO A 200 5.84 17.17 8.37
C PRO A 200 5.54 16.59 6.98
N PHE A 201 6.19 15.49 6.61
CA PHE A 201 5.88 14.78 5.35
C PHE A 201 4.40 14.39 5.24
N PHE A 202 3.75 14.11 6.36
CA PHE A 202 2.35 13.66 6.39
C PHE A 202 1.32 14.79 6.41
N ASP A 203 1.74 16.06 6.52
CA ASP A 203 0.82 17.21 6.64
C ASP A 203 -0.16 17.30 5.46
N THR A 204 0.30 16.94 4.27
CA THR A 204 -0.50 16.94 3.04
C THR A 204 -0.93 15.54 2.57
N LYS A 205 -0.55 14.47 3.29
CA LYS A 205 -0.83 13.10 2.88
C LYS A 205 -2.16 12.60 3.41
N LYS A 206 -2.86 11.86 2.57
CA LYS A 206 -4.23 11.40 2.82
C LYS A 206 -4.40 9.95 2.40
N ILE A 207 -5.31 9.25 3.07
CA ILE A 207 -5.86 7.98 2.62
C ILE A 207 -7.28 8.28 2.15
N VAL A 208 -7.60 7.95 0.92
CA VAL A 208 -8.97 7.95 0.41
C VAL A 208 -9.49 6.52 0.48
N TYR A 209 -10.53 6.31 1.26
CA TYR A 209 -11.30 5.07 1.23
C TYR A 209 -12.54 5.28 0.37
N LEU A 210 -12.76 4.41 -0.62
CA LEU A 210 -13.95 4.40 -1.47
C LEU A 210 -14.56 2.99 -1.44
N PRO A 211 -15.76 2.81 -0.83
CA PRO A 211 -16.48 1.53 -0.90
C PRO A 211 -16.96 1.27 -2.34
N ILE A 212 -17.00 0.00 -2.76
CA ILE A 212 -17.55 -0.41 -4.04
C ILE A 212 -18.76 -1.33 -3.81
N PRO A 213 -19.89 -1.15 -4.49
CA PRO A 213 -20.18 -0.03 -5.40
C PRO A 213 -20.27 1.30 -4.65
N TYR A 214 -19.91 2.39 -5.30
CA TYR A 214 -20.04 3.74 -4.76
C TYR A 214 -21.33 4.42 -5.30
N LYS A 215 -21.89 5.34 -4.53
CA LYS A 215 -23.03 6.15 -4.98
C LYS A 215 -22.60 7.01 -6.17
N GLY A 216 -23.27 6.85 -7.31
CA GLY A 216 -22.95 7.52 -8.58
C GLY A 216 -22.44 6.57 -9.68
N MET A 217 -22.31 5.26 -9.41
CA MET A 217 -21.99 4.27 -10.44
C MET A 217 -23.13 4.04 -11.45
N ASP A 218 -24.38 4.26 -11.02
CA ASP A 218 -25.57 3.94 -11.81
C ASP A 218 -25.89 4.96 -12.93
N ASN A 219 -25.04 5.99 -13.09
CA ASN A 219 -25.26 7.10 -14.04
C ASN A 219 -24.14 7.23 -15.09
N GLN A 220 -23.43 6.15 -15.43
CA GLN A 220 -22.45 6.17 -16.53
C GLN A 220 -22.78 5.13 -17.59
#